data_45886d0954273f60cd6a93445a994f89
#
_entry.id   45886d0954273f60cd6a93445a994f89
#
_cell.length_a   1.000
_cell.length_b   1.000
_cell.length_c   1.000
_cell.angle_alpha   90.00
_cell.angle_beta   90.00
_cell.angle_gamma   90.00
#
_symmetry.space_group_name_H-M   'P 1'
#
loop_
_entity.id
_entity.type
_entity.pdbx_description
1 polymer ?
#
loop_
_entity_poly.entity_id
_entity_poly.type
_entity_poly.pdbx_seq_one_letter_code
_entity_poly.pdbx_strand_id
1 'polypeptide(L)'
;MYDYLVVGSGLYGAIFAHEAKASGKSVLVVEKRPNIAGNVYTEKREGIQVHRYGAHIFHTNNKKVWDYITGFAEFNRFTNSPVANYKGELYSLPFNMYTFNKMWGVVTPEEAQAKIEEQRKEIIGEPKNLEEQAISLVGRDIYEKLIKGYTEK
;
A
#
# COMPACT_ATOMS: atom_id res chain seq x y z
N MET A 1 -25.99 24.69 13.23
CA MET A 1 -26.17 23.62 12.21
C MET A 1 -24.89 23.58 11.39
N TYR A 2 -24.35 22.41 11.05
CA TYR A 2 -23.19 22.29 10.16
C TYR A 2 -23.64 22.23 8.71
N ASP A 3 -22.86 22.81 7.79
CA ASP A 3 -23.14 22.70 6.34
C ASP A 3 -22.80 21.31 5.81
N TYR A 4 -21.74 20.67 6.38
CA TYR A 4 -21.29 19.35 5.97
C TYR A 4 -20.99 18.44 7.15
N LEU A 5 -21.33 17.18 7.01
CA LEU A 5 -20.88 16.07 7.84
C LEU A 5 -19.89 15.22 7.02
N VAL A 6 -18.64 15.13 7.48
CA VAL A 6 -17.60 14.29 6.88
C VAL A 6 -17.39 13.06 7.76
N VAL A 7 -17.59 11.89 7.19
CA VAL A 7 -17.41 10.60 7.88
C VAL A 7 -16.04 10.03 7.50
N GLY A 8 -15.14 10.01 8.46
CA GLY A 8 -13.76 9.59 8.33
C GLY A 8 -12.78 10.76 8.17
N SER A 9 -11.70 10.72 8.95
CA SER A 9 -10.63 11.73 8.97
C SER A 9 -9.36 11.29 8.22
N GLY A 10 -9.50 10.40 7.24
CA GLY A 10 -8.43 10.08 6.30
C GLY A 10 -8.13 11.26 5.36
N LEU A 11 -7.13 11.12 4.48
CA LEU A 11 -6.71 12.23 3.60
C LEU A 11 -7.86 12.85 2.80
N TYR A 12 -8.75 12.03 2.26
CA TYR A 12 -9.89 12.52 1.47
C TYR A 12 -10.81 13.42 2.32
N GLY A 13 -11.25 12.92 3.48
CA GLY A 13 -12.13 13.67 4.38
C GLY A 13 -11.46 14.93 4.94
N ALA A 14 -10.18 14.85 5.26
CA ALA A 14 -9.41 15.99 5.76
C ALA A 14 -9.27 17.10 4.71
N ILE A 15 -8.94 16.75 3.48
CA ILE A 15 -8.83 17.70 2.36
C ILE A 15 -10.20 18.32 2.06
N PHE A 16 -11.26 17.53 1.96
CA PHE A 16 -12.60 18.06 1.75
C PHE A 16 -13.00 19.04 2.85
N ALA A 17 -12.77 18.70 4.12
CA ALA A 17 -13.10 19.55 5.25
C ALA A 17 -12.29 20.85 5.24
N HIS A 18 -11.00 20.79 4.87
CA HIS A 18 -10.13 21.94 4.73
C HIS A 18 -10.65 22.91 3.66
N GLU A 19 -10.92 22.41 2.46
CA GLU A 19 -11.40 23.23 1.33
C GLU A 19 -12.80 23.82 1.60
N ALA A 20 -13.69 23.02 2.19
CA ALA A 20 -15.02 23.52 2.56
C ALA A 20 -14.92 24.65 3.60
N LYS A 21 -14.03 24.48 4.60
CA LYS A 21 -13.79 25.53 5.60
C LYS A 21 -13.15 26.78 4.99
N ALA A 22 -12.20 26.64 4.09
CA ALA A 22 -11.61 27.74 3.34
C ALA A 22 -12.65 28.51 2.51
N SER A 23 -13.71 27.83 2.07
CA SER A 23 -14.86 28.40 1.37
C SER A 23 -15.95 28.96 2.31
N GLY A 24 -15.65 29.14 3.61
CA GLY A 24 -16.56 29.70 4.60
C GLY A 24 -17.65 28.78 5.12
N LYS A 25 -17.55 27.45 4.86
CA LYS A 25 -18.52 26.45 5.32
C LYS A 25 -18.16 25.92 6.70
N SER A 26 -19.18 25.52 7.45
CA SER A 26 -19.05 24.83 8.73
C SER A 26 -19.07 23.31 8.51
N VAL A 27 -18.06 22.60 9.07
CA VAL A 27 -17.86 21.18 8.84
C VAL A 27 -17.74 20.45 10.18
N LEU A 28 -18.49 19.34 10.32
CA LEU A 28 -18.29 18.37 11.38
C LEU A 28 -17.60 17.14 10.79
N VAL A 29 -16.47 16.74 11.35
CA VAL A 29 -15.78 15.51 10.98
C VAL A 29 -15.96 14.49 12.10
N VAL A 30 -16.41 13.28 11.76
CA VAL A 30 -16.51 12.16 12.69
C VAL A 30 -15.58 11.03 12.26
N GLU A 31 -14.91 10.43 13.24
CA GLU A 31 -13.92 9.35 13.00
C GLU A 31 -14.25 8.15 13.89
N LYS A 32 -14.17 6.95 13.31
CA LYS A 32 -14.42 5.69 14.03
C LYS A 32 -13.21 5.23 14.84
N ARG A 33 -12.01 5.48 14.31
CA ARG A 33 -10.74 5.08 14.93
C ARG A 33 -10.38 6.03 16.07
N PRO A 34 -9.57 5.60 17.04
CA PRO A 34 -9.08 6.47 18.12
C PRO A 34 -8.04 7.51 17.64
N ASN A 35 -7.67 7.46 16.37
CA ASN A 35 -6.70 8.37 15.74
C ASN A 35 -7.28 8.97 14.45
N ILE A 36 -6.86 10.18 14.13
CA ILE A 36 -7.09 10.82 12.83
C ILE A 36 -6.10 10.30 11.78
N ALA A 37 -6.15 10.85 10.56
CA ALA A 37 -5.29 10.54 9.41
C ALA A 37 -5.61 9.24 8.66
N GLY A 38 -6.54 8.41 9.14
CA GLY A 38 -6.95 7.20 8.44
C GLY A 38 -5.77 6.24 8.21
N ASN A 39 -5.62 5.75 7.00
CA ASN A 39 -4.58 4.76 6.67
C ASN A 39 -3.15 5.32 6.64
N VAL A 40 -2.97 6.64 6.54
CA VAL A 40 -1.62 7.26 6.58
C VAL A 40 -1.14 7.55 7.99
N TYR A 41 -1.90 7.15 9.00
CA TYR A 41 -1.52 7.35 10.39
C TYR A 41 -0.19 6.66 10.71
N THR A 42 0.72 7.46 11.25
CA THR A 42 2.05 7.02 11.70
C THR A 42 2.24 7.43 13.15
N GLU A 43 2.74 6.53 13.97
CA GLU A 43 3.09 6.81 15.36
C GLU A 43 4.57 6.56 15.61
N LYS A 44 5.14 7.28 16.56
CA LYS A 44 6.52 7.07 16.98
C LYS A 44 6.54 6.09 18.15
N ARG A 45 7.21 4.95 17.99
CA ARG A 45 7.44 3.95 19.07
C ARG A 45 8.94 3.68 19.20
N GLU A 46 9.47 3.85 20.36
CA GLU A 46 10.89 3.59 20.66
C GLU A 46 11.86 4.28 19.68
N GLY A 47 11.50 5.49 19.24
CA GLY A 47 12.28 6.25 18.26
C GLY A 47 12.02 5.90 16.79
N ILE A 48 11.23 4.87 16.52
CA ILE A 48 10.93 4.40 15.17
C ILE A 48 9.56 4.93 14.71
N GLN A 49 9.47 5.36 13.45
CA GLN A 49 8.21 5.74 12.82
C GLN A 49 7.46 4.48 12.35
N VAL A 50 6.32 4.21 12.98
CA VAL A 50 5.52 3.01 12.71
C VAL A 50 4.27 3.39 11.91
N HIS A 51 4.17 2.91 10.68
CA HIS A 51 2.97 3.03 9.85
C HIS A 51 1.96 1.95 10.29
N ARG A 52 0.92 2.33 11.03
CA ARG A 52 -0.03 1.39 11.67
C ARG A 52 -0.84 0.55 10.68
N TYR A 53 -1.10 1.09 9.50
CA TYR A 53 -2.00 0.49 8.51
C TYR A 53 -1.30 0.16 7.19
N GLY A 54 0.00 -0.10 7.26
CA GLY A 54 0.86 -0.37 6.12
C GLY A 54 1.68 0.84 5.71
N ALA A 55 2.76 0.59 4.97
CA ALA A 55 3.67 1.64 4.53
C ALA A 55 2.98 2.61 3.56
N HIS A 56 3.07 3.89 3.86
CA HIS A 56 2.53 4.96 3.03
C HIS A 56 3.64 5.93 2.68
N ILE A 57 4.00 5.96 1.42
CA ILE A 57 4.90 6.96 0.84
C ILE A 57 4.12 7.83 -0.13
N PHE A 58 4.33 9.14 -0.07
CA PHE A 58 3.72 10.05 -1.02
C PHE A 58 4.59 10.13 -2.28
N HIS A 59 3.96 9.94 -3.44
CA HIS A 59 4.58 10.19 -4.74
C HIS A 59 3.53 10.70 -5.72
N THR A 60 3.89 11.60 -6.58
CA THR A 60 3.05 12.11 -7.66
C THR A 60 3.89 12.75 -8.76
N ASN A 61 3.43 12.63 -10.00
CA ASN A 61 3.93 13.40 -11.14
C ASN A 61 3.04 14.59 -11.48
N ASN A 62 1.94 14.79 -10.73
CA ASN A 62 1.04 15.93 -10.90
C ASN A 62 1.53 17.12 -10.07
N LYS A 63 2.03 18.16 -10.77
CA LYS A 63 2.56 19.36 -10.12
C LYS A 63 1.56 20.04 -9.20
N LYS A 64 0.28 20.11 -9.57
CA LYS A 64 -0.75 20.76 -8.72
C LYS A 64 -0.93 20.04 -7.39
N VAL A 65 -0.90 18.69 -7.43
CA VAL A 65 -1.00 17.87 -6.22
C VAL A 65 0.25 18.04 -5.35
N TRP A 66 1.43 18.06 -5.97
CA TRP A 66 2.68 18.31 -5.28
C TRP A 66 2.69 19.66 -4.56
N ASP A 67 2.38 20.74 -5.30
CA ASP A 67 2.36 22.11 -4.76
C ASP A 67 1.33 22.26 -3.61
N TYR A 68 0.18 21.61 -3.73
CA TYR A 68 -0.84 21.60 -2.69
C TYR A 68 -0.34 20.92 -1.41
N ILE A 69 0.19 19.71 -1.52
CA ILE A 69 0.61 18.91 -0.36
C ILE A 69 1.83 19.51 0.34
N THR A 70 2.78 20.06 -0.41
CA THR A 70 3.98 20.71 0.16
C THR A 70 3.65 22.01 0.91
N GLY A 71 2.47 22.56 0.72
CA GLY A 71 1.95 23.65 1.55
C GLY A 71 1.63 23.24 3.00
N PHE A 72 1.48 21.93 3.27
CA PHE A 72 1.16 21.41 4.60
C PHE A 72 2.34 20.74 5.30
N ALA A 73 3.28 20.15 4.54
CA ALA A 73 4.38 19.38 5.10
C ALA A 73 5.62 19.41 4.21
N GLU A 74 6.78 19.28 4.84
CA GLU A 74 8.02 19.03 4.14
C GLU A 74 8.18 17.53 3.87
N PHE A 75 8.70 17.19 2.68
CA PHE A 75 8.95 15.83 2.25
C PHE A 75 10.45 15.61 2.09
N ASN A 76 10.95 14.55 2.71
CA ASN A 76 12.31 14.09 2.47
C ASN A 76 12.36 13.24 1.19
N ARG A 77 13.57 13.00 0.68
CA ARG A 77 13.78 12.11 -0.47
C ARG A 77 13.95 10.67 0.00
N PHE A 78 12.97 10.14 0.71
CA PHE A 78 13.02 8.79 1.22
C PHE A 78 13.05 7.77 0.10
N THR A 79 14.08 6.91 0.11
CA THR A 79 14.13 5.76 -0.80
C THR A 79 13.39 4.61 -0.18
N ASN A 80 12.24 4.25 -0.77
CA ASN A 80 11.44 3.14 -0.31
C ASN A 80 12.05 1.81 -0.77
N SER A 81 12.53 1.01 0.17
CA SER A 81 13.08 -0.33 -0.08
C SER A 81 12.44 -1.32 0.90
N PRO A 82 11.17 -1.68 0.69
CA PRO A 82 10.45 -2.54 1.61
C PRO A 82 10.97 -3.97 1.57
N VAL A 83 10.85 -4.65 2.70
CA VAL A 83 11.17 -6.06 2.87
C VAL A 83 9.95 -6.76 3.46
N ALA A 84 9.51 -7.83 2.81
CA ALA A 84 8.48 -8.71 3.35
C ALA A 84 9.13 -9.74 4.27
N ASN A 85 8.50 -9.99 5.43
CA ASN A 85 8.84 -11.10 6.30
C ASN A 85 7.72 -12.14 6.23
N TYR A 86 8.02 -13.29 5.68
CA TYR A 86 7.12 -14.44 5.66
C TYR A 86 7.70 -15.55 6.52
N LYS A 87 7.12 -15.77 7.70
CA LYS A 87 7.53 -16.82 8.65
C LYS A 87 9.03 -16.84 8.96
N GLY A 88 9.65 -15.65 9.09
CA GLY A 88 11.07 -15.48 9.33
C GLY A 88 11.95 -15.37 8.08
N GLU A 89 11.43 -15.67 6.91
CA GLU A 89 12.12 -15.47 5.64
C GLU A 89 11.91 -14.03 5.13
N LEU A 90 12.99 -13.36 4.78
CA LEU A 90 12.95 -11.97 4.28
C LEU A 90 13.02 -11.96 2.75
N TYR A 91 12.12 -11.22 2.13
CA TYR A 91 12.03 -11.06 0.67
C TYR A 91 12.04 -9.58 0.29
N SER A 92 12.81 -9.21 -0.74
CA SER A 92 12.78 -7.84 -1.29
C SER A 92 11.45 -7.53 -1.97
N LEU A 93 10.96 -6.30 -1.78
CA LEU A 93 9.76 -5.78 -2.46
C LEU A 93 10.06 -4.44 -3.17
N PRO A 94 9.38 -4.15 -4.28
CA PRO A 94 8.57 -5.09 -5.06
C PRO A 94 9.39 -6.32 -5.43
N PHE A 95 8.73 -7.46 -5.64
CA PHE A 95 9.45 -8.69 -5.97
C PHE A 95 10.27 -8.53 -7.25
N ASN A 96 11.48 -9.05 -7.21
CA ASN A 96 12.53 -8.88 -8.21
C ASN A 96 13.42 -10.13 -8.24
N MET A 97 14.52 -10.11 -9.00
CA MET A 97 15.40 -11.28 -9.12
C MET A 97 15.99 -11.77 -7.79
N TYR A 98 16.23 -10.88 -6.79
CA TYR A 98 16.63 -11.32 -5.44
C TYR A 98 15.51 -12.11 -4.76
N THR A 99 14.27 -11.67 -4.92
CA THR A 99 13.10 -12.39 -4.42
C THR A 99 12.98 -13.76 -5.06
N PHE A 100 13.10 -13.84 -6.38
CA PHE A 100 12.96 -15.09 -7.15
C PHE A 100 14.11 -16.06 -6.91
N ASN A 101 15.35 -15.55 -6.84
CA ASN A 101 16.50 -16.36 -6.47
C ASN A 101 16.33 -16.98 -5.08
N LYS A 102 15.93 -16.17 -4.10
CA LYS A 102 15.71 -16.65 -2.74
C LYS A 102 14.56 -17.66 -2.65
N MET A 103 13.49 -17.47 -3.43
CA MET A 103 12.29 -18.31 -3.40
C MET A 103 12.48 -19.63 -4.13
N TRP A 104 13.18 -19.61 -5.27
CA TRP A 104 13.27 -20.74 -6.21
C TRP A 104 14.70 -21.14 -6.60
N GLY A 105 15.71 -20.39 -6.19
CA GLY A 105 17.11 -20.65 -6.57
C GLY A 105 17.43 -20.28 -8.02
N VAL A 106 16.51 -19.61 -8.73
CA VAL A 106 16.72 -19.19 -10.13
C VAL A 106 17.72 -18.05 -10.24
N VAL A 107 18.46 -18.02 -11.34
CA VAL A 107 19.56 -17.06 -11.54
C VAL A 107 19.26 -16.08 -12.67
N THR A 108 18.46 -16.49 -13.66
CA THR A 108 18.13 -15.67 -14.82
C THR A 108 16.65 -15.23 -14.83
N PRO A 109 16.31 -14.12 -15.49
CA PRO A 109 14.92 -13.72 -15.68
C PRO A 109 14.08 -14.78 -16.39
N GLU A 110 14.64 -15.49 -17.36
CA GLU A 110 13.97 -16.54 -18.11
C GLU A 110 13.57 -17.72 -17.22
N GLU A 111 14.46 -18.12 -16.31
CA GLU A 111 14.17 -19.16 -15.31
C GLU A 111 13.05 -18.73 -14.35
N ALA A 112 13.10 -17.48 -13.91
CA ALA A 112 12.07 -16.91 -13.04
C ALA A 112 10.71 -16.85 -13.76
N GLN A 113 10.70 -16.40 -15.02
CA GLN A 113 9.50 -16.37 -15.85
C GLN A 113 8.93 -17.76 -16.05
N ALA A 114 9.76 -18.76 -16.35
CA ALA A 114 9.33 -20.14 -16.52
C ALA A 114 8.64 -20.68 -15.25
N LYS A 115 9.18 -20.35 -14.06
CA LYS A 115 8.56 -20.72 -12.77
C LYS A 115 7.21 -20.05 -12.56
N ILE A 116 7.09 -18.77 -12.88
CA ILE A 116 5.81 -18.06 -12.80
C ILE A 116 4.80 -18.67 -13.76
N GLU A 117 5.18 -18.92 -15.00
CA GLU A 117 4.30 -19.51 -16.02
C GLU A 117 3.87 -20.94 -15.67
N GLU A 118 4.76 -21.74 -15.09
CA GLU A 118 4.42 -23.07 -14.57
C GLU A 118 3.28 -22.98 -13.56
N GLN A 119 3.40 -22.11 -12.57
CA GLN A 119 2.43 -21.98 -11.49
C GLN A 119 1.12 -21.31 -11.92
N ARG A 120 1.18 -20.37 -12.87
CA ARG A 120 -0.01 -19.73 -13.44
C ARG A 120 -0.98 -20.71 -14.09
N LYS A 121 -0.47 -21.83 -14.65
CA LYS A 121 -1.28 -22.88 -15.26
C LYS A 121 -2.22 -23.60 -14.29
N GLU A 122 -2.07 -23.37 -13.00
CA GLU A 122 -3.00 -23.88 -12.00
C GLU A 122 -4.42 -23.31 -12.19
N ILE A 123 -4.51 -22.06 -12.69
CA ILE A 123 -5.80 -21.43 -12.95
C ILE A 123 -6.23 -21.72 -14.39
N ILE A 124 -7.30 -22.49 -14.51
CA ILE A 124 -7.87 -22.86 -15.80
C ILE A 124 -9.08 -21.98 -16.11
N GLY A 125 -9.04 -21.27 -17.23
CA GLY A 125 -10.10 -20.36 -17.66
C GLY A 125 -10.02 -19.00 -17.01
N GLU A 126 -11.16 -18.31 -16.90
CA GLU A 126 -11.22 -16.98 -16.27
C GLU A 126 -11.20 -17.07 -14.74
N PRO A 127 -10.36 -16.28 -14.05
CA PRO A 127 -10.34 -16.23 -12.59
C PRO A 127 -11.69 -15.80 -12.00
N LYS A 128 -12.14 -16.51 -10.97
CA LYS A 128 -13.46 -16.30 -10.35
C LYS A 128 -13.42 -15.40 -9.10
N ASN A 129 -12.23 -15.16 -8.56
CA ASN A 129 -12.03 -14.40 -7.34
C ASN A 129 -10.63 -13.76 -7.33
N LEU A 130 -10.34 -12.95 -6.30
CA LEU A 130 -9.08 -12.23 -6.17
C LEU A 130 -7.86 -13.17 -6.03
N GLU A 131 -8.01 -14.30 -5.35
CA GLU A 131 -6.96 -15.32 -5.20
C GLU A 131 -6.58 -15.89 -6.56
N GLU A 132 -7.55 -16.42 -7.28
CA GLU A 132 -7.34 -16.98 -8.62
C GLU A 132 -6.76 -15.93 -9.59
N GLN A 133 -7.25 -14.68 -9.51
CA GLN A 133 -6.70 -13.58 -10.29
C GLN A 133 -5.22 -13.32 -9.96
N ALA A 134 -4.86 -13.28 -8.69
CA ALA A 134 -3.48 -13.06 -8.29
C ALA A 134 -2.58 -14.24 -8.74
N ILE A 135 -3.00 -15.49 -8.52
CA ILE A 135 -2.24 -16.66 -8.93
C ILE A 135 -2.07 -16.70 -10.45
N SER A 136 -3.10 -16.35 -11.22
CA SER A 136 -3.03 -16.27 -12.68
C SER A 136 -2.05 -15.23 -13.20
N LEU A 137 -1.68 -14.24 -12.38
CA LEU A 137 -0.73 -13.18 -12.74
C LEU A 137 0.69 -13.47 -12.27
N VAL A 138 0.87 -13.93 -11.03
CA VAL A 138 2.20 -14.01 -10.41
C VAL A 138 2.59 -15.41 -9.95
N GLY A 139 1.68 -16.37 -10.01
CA GLY A 139 1.90 -17.74 -9.53
C GLY A 139 1.59 -17.88 -8.03
N ARG A 140 1.44 -19.15 -7.61
CA ARG A 140 1.00 -19.50 -6.25
C ARG A 140 2.00 -19.09 -5.18
N ASP A 141 3.28 -19.35 -5.36
CA ASP A 141 4.28 -19.07 -4.32
C ASP A 141 4.37 -17.60 -3.97
N ILE A 142 4.33 -16.73 -4.99
CA ILE A 142 4.32 -15.27 -4.78
C ILE A 142 3.02 -14.84 -4.08
N TYR A 143 1.88 -15.40 -4.52
CA TYR A 143 0.60 -15.11 -3.87
C TYR A 143 0.63 -15.50 -2.39
N GLU A 144 0.93 -16.74 -2.07
CA GLU A 144 0.90 -17.27 -0.69
C GLU A 144 1.89 -16.55 0.23
N LYS A 145 3.10 -16.28 -0.25
CA LYS A 145 4.16 -15.71 0.60
C LYS A 145 4.10 -14.19 0.73
N LEU A 146 3.68 -13.48 -0.33
CA LEU A 146 3.88 -12.03 -0.41
C LEU A 146 2.58 -11.21 -0.56
N ILE A 147 1.45 -11.84 -0.95
CA ILE A 147 0.21 -11.13 -1.24
C ILE A 147 -0.89 -11.50 -0.24
N LYS A 148 -1.16 -12.78 -0.06
CA LYS A 148 -2.29 -13.31 0.73
C LYS A 148 -2.38 -12.69 2.12
N GLY A 149 -1.34 -12.79 2.92
CA GLY A 149 -1.34 -12.28 4.29
C GLY A 149 -1.48 -10.76 4.40
N TYR A 150 -1.18 -10.02 3.34
CA TYR A 150 -1.41 -8.58 3.27
C TYR A 150 -2.88 -8.27 2.96
N THR A 151 -3.50 -9.04 2.07
CA THR A 151 -4.90 -8.82 1.67
C THR A 151 -5.93 -9.28 2.69
N GLU A 152 -5.58 -10.23 3.56
CA GLU A 152 -6.42 -10.75 4.64
C GLU A 152 -6.47 -9.87 5.90
N LYS A 153 -5.66 -8.82 5.98
CA LYS A 153 -5.65 -7.85 7.10
C LYS A 153 -6.79 -6.85 6.99
#